data_b28bb607db087b9acd6c9cf791449864
#
_entry.id   b28bb607db087b9acd6c9cf791449864
#
_cell.length_a   1.000
_cell.length_b   1.000
_cell.length_c   1.000
_cell.angle_alpha   90.00
_cell.angle_beta   90.00
_cell.angle_gamma   90.00
#
_symmetry.space_group_name_H-M   'P 1'
#
loop_
_entity.id
_entity.type
_entity.pdbx_description
1 polymer ?
#
loop_
_entity_poly.entity_id
_entity_poly.type
_entity_poly.pdbx_seq_one_letter_code
_entity_poly.pdbx_strand_id
1 'polypeptide(L)'
;MEVIIMKELLEANERLAEENRAYFASRHILAVNLMGSPGSGKTTLISALKKELGNITVGVIEGDIASSIDAENLEKQGIRYSQINTCGECHLDSHVIRIGADQIDLHDAIVFIENVGNLICPAEFDLGENVRLLAASVPEGDDKPFKYVPMFSYADAVVLTKCDLKEAVGFDSANFLKGLRALSQAPVFEASLKRGQEPGGVKEIADYLREKYLSLGKK
;
A
#
# COMPACT_ATOMS: atom_id res chain seq x y z
N MET A 1 -17.17 -11.06 26.27
CA MET A 1 -17.90 -11.29 25.03
C MET A 1 -17.24 -10.63 23.82
N GLU A 2 -16.77 -9.39 23.91
CA GLU A 2 -16.08 -8.68 22.80
C GLU A 2 -14.82 -9.37 22.28
N VAL A 3 -13.99 -9.91 23.14
CA VAL A 3 -12.72 -10.57 22.74
C VAL A 3 -12.96 -11.83 21.87
N ILE A 4 -14.05 -12.56 22.11
CA ILE A 4 -14.41 -13.76 21.34
C ILE A 4 -14.86 -13.36 19.94
N ILE A 5 -15.67 -12.30 19.82
CA ILE A 5 -16.17 -11.80 18.52
C ILE A 5 -15.02 -11.31 17.63
N MET A 6 -14.06 -10.56 18.18
CA MET A 6 -12.89 -10.11 17.43
C MET A 6 -12.05 -11.28 16.93
N LYS A 7 -11.83 -12.31 17.75
CA LYS A 7 -11.08 -13.50 17.33
C LYS A 7 -11.76 -14.23 16.16
N GLU A 8 -13.07 -14.43 16.23
CA GLU A 8 -13.84 -15.08 15.17
C GLU A 8 -13.82 -14.27 13.86
N LEU A 9 -13.88 -12.94 13.94
CA LEU A 9 -13.77 -12.05 12.78
C LEU A 9 -12.40 -12.15 12.12
N LEU A 10 -11.32 -12.14 12.90
CA LEU A 10 -9.94 -12.28 12.38
C LEU A 10 -9.74 -13.67 11.74
N GLU A 11 -10.21 -14.75 12.38
CA GLU A 11 -10.13 -16.11 11.81
C GLU A 11 -10.95 -16.26 10.51
N ALA A 12 -12.08 -15.57 10.40
CA ALA A 12 -12.85 -15.53 9.17
C ALA A 12 -12.13 -14.76 8.07
N ASN A 13 -11.52 -13.60 8.41
CA ASN A 13 -10.72 -12.82 7.48
C ASN A 13 -9.49 -13.58 6.98
N GLU A 14 -8.78 -14.30 7.87
CA GLU A 14 -7.61 -15.11 7.51
C GLU A 14 -7.94 -16.18 6.45
N ARG A 15 -9.09 -16.85 6.56
CA ARG A 15 -9.55 -17.83 5.55
C ARG A 15 -9.78 -17.16 4.20
N LEU A 16 -10.43 -16.01 4.18
CA LEU A 16 -10.66 -15.26 2.94
C LEU A 16 -9.36 -14.69 2.36
N ALA A 17 -8.40 -14.30 3.21
CA ALA A 17 -7.07 -13.90 2.79
C ALA A 17 -6.33 -15.03 2.06
N GLU A 18 -6.43 -16.28 2.55
CA GLU A 18 -5.85 -17.44 1.86
C GLU A 18 -6.52 -17.67 0.49
N GLU A 19 -7.83 -17.52 0.38
CA GLU A 19 -8.55 -17.62 -0.89
C GLU A 19 -8.11 -16.50 -1.87
N ASN A 20 -7.93 -15.27 -1.37
CA ASN A 20 -7.41 -14.15 -2.17
C ASN A 20 -5.98 -14.42 -2.64
N ARG A 21 -5.12 -14.97 -1.80
CA ARG A 21 -3.75 -15.35 -2.12
C ARG A 21 -3.71 -16.36 -3.27
N ALA A 22 -4.56 -17.39 -3.18
CA ALA A 22 -4.71 -18.38 -4.25
C ALA A 22 -5.26 -17.75 -5.54
N TYR A 23 -6.22 -16.85 -5.44
CA TYR A 23 -6.79 -16.12 -6.56
C TYR A 23 -5.73 -15.27 -7.28
N PHE A 24 -4.98 -14.46 -6.55
CA PHE A 24 -3.91 -13.63 -7.12
C PHE A 24 -2.82 -14.49 -7.75
N ALA A 25 -2.41 -15.57 -7.08
CA ALA A 25 -1.41 -16.50 -7.61
C ALA A 25 -1.87 -17.16 -8.93
N SER A 26 -3.13 -17.62 -9.01
CA SER A 26 -3.70 -18.25 -10.21
C SER A 26 -3.76 -17.33 -11.43
N ARG A 27 -3.78 -16.01 -11.20
CA ARG A 27 -3.84 -14.97 -12.23
C ARG A 27 -2.50 -14.28 -12.48
N HIS A 28 -1.43 -14.74 -11.83
CA HIS A 28 -0.10 -14.12 -11.88
C HIS A 28 -0.15 -12.62 -11.51
N ILE A 29 -0.84 -12.32 -10.40
CA ILE A 29 -0.97 -10.97 -9.87
C ILE A 29 -0.06 -10.80 -8.66
N LEU A 30 0.74 -9.72 -8.64
CA LEU A 30 1.38 -9.20 -7.43
C LEU A 30 0.41 -8.25 -6.73
N ALA A 31 -0.18 -8.68 -5.64
CA ALA A 31 -1.04 -7.83 -4.81
C ALA A 31 -0.19 -7.05 -3.81
N VAL A 32 -0.29 -5.72 -3.84
CA VAL A 32 0.46 -4.78 -3.00
C VAL A 32 -0.51 -4.00 -2.12
N ASN A 33 -0.53 -4.28 -0.82
CA ASN A 33 -1.29 -3.50 0.15
C ASN A 33 -0.54 -2.21 0.47
N LEU A 34 -1.02 -1.08 -0.05
CA LEU A 34 -0.44 0.24 0.17
C LEU A 34 -1.14 0.92 1.34
N MET A 35 -0.45 0.93 2.47
CA MET A 35 -0.91 1.48 3.74
C MET A 35 -0.30 2.86 4.00
N GLY A 36 -0.88 3.63 4.92
CA GLY A 36 -0.36 4.93 5.33
C GLY A 36 -1.46 5.88 5.76
N SER A 37 -1.09 6.98 6.40
CA SER A 37 -2.02 8.02 6.86
C SER A 37 -2.79 8.68 5.72
N PRO A 38 -3.92 9.36 6.01
CA PRO A 38 -4.54 10.27 5.07
C PRO A 38 -3.52 11.33 4.62
N GLY A 39 -3.46 11.58 3.32
CA GLY A 39 -2.53 12.57 2.77
C GLY A 39 -1.06 12.15 2.75
N SER A 40 -0.69 10.90 3.08
CA SER A 40 0.69 10.40 2.94
C SER A 40 1.19 10.30 1.48
N GLY A 41 0.28 10.45 0.50
CA GLY A 41 0.62 10.46 -0.93
C GLY A 41 0.44 9.11 -1.62
N LYS A 42 -0.37 8.20 -1.08
CA LYS A 42 -0.63 6.85 -1.63
C LYS A 42 -1.03 6.89 -3.11
N THR A 43 -2.12 7.57 -3.46
CA THR A 43 -2.62 7.70 -4.84
C THR A 43 -1.59 8.33 -5.79
N THR A 44 -0.87 9.36 -5.30
CA THR A 44 0.20 10.01 -6.07
C THR A 44 1.36 9.06 -6.33
N LEU A 45 1.71 8.23 -5.35
CA LEU A 45 2.75 7.21 -5.46
C LEU A 45 2.37 6.15 -6.50
N ILE A 46 1.13 5.65 -6.48
CA ILE A 46 0.62 4.69 -7.48
C ILE A 46 0.75 5.27 -8.90
N SER A 47 0.29 6.51 -9.09
CA SER A 47 0.38 7.21 -10.39
C SER A 47 1.84 7.35 -10.87
N ALA A 48 2.77 7.64 -9.98
CA ALA A 48 4.20 7.72 -10.31
C ALA A 48 4.79 6.34 -10.62
N LEU A 49 4.47 5.32 -9.82
CA LEU A 49 4.90 3.95 -10.03
C LEU A 49 4.42 3.37 -11.36
N LYS A 50 3.18 3.68 -11.78
CA LYS A 50 2.66 3.22 -13.09
C LYS A 50 3.56 3.64 -14.24
N LYS A 51 4.11 4.85 -14.21
CA LYS A 51 5.02 5.34 -15.26
C LYS A 51 6.33 4.55 -15.26
N GLU A 52 6.91 4.32 -14.09
CA GLU A 52 8.16 3.59 -13.94
C GLU A 52 8.02 2.08 -14.23
N LEU A 53 6.87 1.48 -13.92
CA LEU A 53 6.58 0.06 -14.19
C LEU A 53 6.41 -0.23 -15.70
N GLY A 54 6.22 0.79 -16.51
CA GLY A 54 6.20 0.68 -17.97
C GLY A 54 5.09 -0.23 -18.50
N ASN A 55 5.46 -1.32 -19.15
CA ASN A 55 4.52 -2.24 -19.82
C ASN A 55 3.78 -3.18 -18.85
N ILE A 56 4.12 -3.20 -17.56
CA ILE A 56 3.40 -4.01 -16.59
C ILE A 56 2.00 -3.43 -16.41
N THR A 57 1.00 -4.29 -16.52
CA THR A 57 -0.39 -3.93 -16.24
C THR A 57 -0.54 -3.55 -14.78
N VAL A 58 -1.22 -2.44 -14.51
CA VAL A 58 -1.50 -1.97 -13.15
C VAL A 58 -2.99 -1.85 -12.94
N GLY A 59 -3.45 -2.37 -11.81
CA GLY A 59 -4.81 -2.16 -11.29
C GLY A 59 -4.79 -1.53 -9.90
N VAL A 60 -5.90 -0.92 -9.50
CA VAL A 60 -6.09 -0.33 -8.17
C VAL A 60 -7.44 -0.75 -7.61
N ILE A 61 -7.41 -1.24 -6.38
CA ILE A 61 -8.58 -1.43 -5.53
C ILE A 61 -8.46 -0.39 -4.42
N GLU A 62 -9.35 0.58 -4.40
CA GLU A 62 -9.28 1.71 -3.45
C GLU A 62 -10.36 1.60 -2.39
N GLY A 63 -9.97 1.68 -1.12
CA GLY A 63 -10.82 1.64 0.04
C GLY A 63 -11.03 2.98 0.73
N ASP A 64 -10.41 4.04 0.23
CA ASP A 64 -10.61 5.39 0.78
C ASP A 64 -11.74 6.10 0.00
N ILE A 65 -12.26 7.19 0.55
CA ILE A 65 -13.23 8.02 -0.18
C ILE A 65 -12.44 8.78 -1.25
N ALA A 66 -12.25 8.14 -2.42
CA ALA A 66 -11.64 8.84 -3.55
C ALA A 66 -12.51 10.03 -3.97
N SER A 67 -11.84 11.11 -4.30
CA SER A 67 -12.49 12.10 -5.12
C SER A 67 -12.69 11.53 -6.53
N SER A 68 -13.80 11.84 -7.20
CA SER A 68 -14.01 11.49 -8.60
C SER A 68 -12.83 11.93 -9.50
N ILE A 69 -12.06 12.92 -9.06
CA ILE A 69 -10.87 13.44 -9.72
C ILE A 69 -9.72 12.43 -9.71
N ASP A 70 -9.53 11.70 -8.62
CA ASP A 70 -8.45 10.71 -8.51
C ASP A 70 -8.75 9.49 -9.37
N ALA A 71 -9.99 8.98 -9.36
CA ALA A 71 -10.46 7.92 -10.24
C ALA A 71 -10.26 8.26 -11.72
N GLU A 72 -10.71 9.46 -12.17
CA GLU A 72 -10.52 9.92 -13.54
C GLU A 72 -9.04 10.02 -13.95
N ASN A 73 -8.17 10.42 -13.02
CA ASN A 73 -6.74 10.52 -13.28
C ASN A 73 -6.08 9.15 -13.44
N LEU A 74 -6.51 8.14 -12.67
CA LEU A 74 -6.04 6.76 -12.79
C LEU A 74 -6.51 6.13 -14.11
N GLU A 75 -7.77 6.32 -14.49
CA GLU A 75 -8.32 5.83 -15.76
C GLU A 75 -7.61 6.43 -16.98
N LYS A 76 -7.32 7.74 -16.97
CA LYS A 76 -6.55 8.42 -18.04
C LYS A 76 -5.14 7.85 -18.21
N GLN A 77 -4.58 7.24 -17.18
CA GLN A 77 -3.29 6.55 -17.23
C GLN A 77 -3.39 5.07 -17.64
N GLY A 78 -4.60 4.60 -18.00
CA GLY A 78 -4.85 3.21 -18.37
C GLY A 78 -4.79 2.24 -17.18
N ILE A 79 -5.00 2.73 -15.98
CA ILE A 79 -5.10 1.92 -14.75
C ILE A 79 -6.55 1.45 -14.61
N ARG A 80 -6.75 0.13 -14.50
CA ARG A 80 -8.06 -0.40 -14.11
C ARG A 80 -8.30 -0.15 -12.64
N TYR A 81 -9.49 0.32 -12.31
CA TYR A 81 -9.82 0.86 -11.01
C TYR A 81 -11.15 0.29 -10.49
N SER A 82 -11.16 -0.07 -9.23
CA SER A 82 -12.36 -0.43 -8.47
C SER A 82 -12.37 0.34 -7.16
N GLN A 83 -13.45 1.07 -6.90
CA GLN A 83 -13.66 1.77 -5.64
C GLN A 83 -14.57 0.99 -4.72
N ILE A 84 -14.12 0.80 -3.49
CA ILE A 84 -14.88 0.17 -2.43
C ILE A 84 -15.35 1.25 -1.46
N ASN A 85 -16.66 1.38 -1.33
CA ASN A 85 -17.23 2.23 -0.28
C ASN A 85 -17.24 1.46 1.04
N THR A 86 -16.36 1.84 1.95
CA THR A 86 -16.21 1.20 3.27
C THR A 86 -17.33 1.56 4.24
N CYS A 87 -18.26 2.46 3.87
CA CYS A 87 -19.35 2.94 4.77
C CYS A 87 -18.84 3.49 6.11
N GLY A 88 -17.59 4.03 6.13
CA GLY A 88 -16.96 4.60 7.32
C GLY A 88 -16.09 3.65 8.12
N GLU A 89 -15.85 2.42 7.62
CA GLU A 89 -14.85 1.53 8.20
C GLU A 89 -13.44 2.08 8.06
N CYS A 90 -12.58 1.80 9.03
CA CYS A 90 -11.22 2.34 9.10
C CYS A 90 -10.17 1.46 8.42
N HIS A 91 -10.57 0.36 7.77
CA HIS A 91 -9.73 -0.60 7.05
C HIS A 91 -10.53 -1.33 5.98
N LEU A 92 -9.82 -2.04 5.10
CA LEU A 92 -10.38 -3.04 4.20
C LEU A 92 -10.23 -4.43 4.80
N ASP A 93 -11.15 -5.32 4.50
CA ASP A 93 -11.06 -6.74 4.79
C ASP A 93 -10.91 -7.59 3.52
N SER A 94 -10.60 -8.87 3.68
CA SER A 94 -10.36 -9.77 2.55
C SER A 94 -11.60 -10.00 1.69
N HIS A 95 -12.81 -9.88 2.24
CA HIS A 95 -14.04 -10.06 1.48
C HIS A 95 -14.24 -8.94 0.45
N VAL A 96 -14.10 -7.69 0.87
CA VAL A 96 -14.28 -6.56 -0.03
C VAL A 96 -13.15 -6.47 -1.08
N ILE A 97 -11.93 -6.93 -0.72
CA ILE A 97 -10.82 -7.04 -1.68
C ILE A 97 -11.16 -8.02 -2.80
N ARG A 98 -11.77 -9.17 -2.50
CA ARG A 98 -12.17 -10.12 -3.53
C ARG A 98 -13.18 -9.52 -4.50
N ILE A 99 -14.17 -8.78 -3.99
CA ILE A 99 -15.16 -8.09 -4.84
C ILE A 99 -14.46 -7.10 -5.76
N GLY A 100 -13.56 -6.28 -5.23
CA GLY A 100 -12.78 -5.33 -6.03
C GLY A 100 -11.91 -6.00 -7.09
N ALA A 101 -11.25 -7.11 -6.74
CA ALA A 101 -10.42 -7.88 -7.64
C ALA A 101 -11.21 -8.50 -8.80
N ASP A 102 -12.40 -9.03 -8.52
CA ASP A 102 -13.30 -9.56 -9.55
C ASP A 102 -13.83 -8.46 -10.48
N GLN A 103 -14.06 -7.24 -9.98
CA GLN A 103 -14.48 -6.10 -10.81
C GLN A 103 -13.41 -5.62 -11.80
N ILE A 104 -12.14 -5.55 -11.37
CA ILE A 104 -11.04 -5.14 -12.26
C ILE A 104 -10.62 -6.23 -13.23
N ASP A 105 -10.86 -7.49 -12.91
CA ASP A 105 -10.61 -8.71 -13.70
C ASP A 105 -9.27 -8.67 -14.46
N LEU A 106 -8.16 -8.66 -13.72
CA LEU A 106 -6.82 -8.58 -14.25
C LEU A 106 -6.08 -9.93 -14.18
N HIS A 107 -5.13 -10.08 -15.11
CA HIS A 107 -4.13 -11.15 -15.17
C HIS A 107 -2.77 -10.51 -15.51
N ASP A 108 -1.67 -11.15 -15.13
CA ASP A 108 -0.30 -10.70 -15.41
C ASP A 108 -0.10 -9.23 -15.02
N ALA A 109 -0.37 -8.89 -13.75
CA ALA A 109 -0.48 -7.51 -13.30
C ALA A 109 0.11 -7.28 -11.91
N ILE A 110 0.37 -6.02 -11.61
CA ILE A 110 0.54 -5.52 -10.24
C ILE A 110 -0.78 -4.83 -9.83
N VAL A 111 -1.39 -5.29 -8.75
CA VAL A 111 -2.62 -4.71 -8.21
C VAL A 111 -2.29 -4.02 -6.89
N PHE A 112 -2.45 -2.71 -6.85
CA PHE A 112 -2.36 -1.94 -5.61
C PHE A 112 -3.71 -1.97 -4.90
N ILE A 113 -3.69 -2.39 -3.65
CA ILE A 113 -4.80 -2.22 -2.72
C ILE A 113 -4.50 -0.94 -1.94
N GLU A 114 -5.08 0.18 -2.35
CA GLU A 114 -4.95 1.44 -1.61
C GLU A 114 -5.86 1.39 -0.40
N ASN A 115 -5.25 1.10 0.77
CA ASN A 115 -5.99 0.95 2.00
C ASN A 115 -6.49 2.29 2.54
N VAL A 116 -7.50 2.24 3.40
CA VAL A 116 -8.01 3.42 4.11
C VAL A 116 -6.88 4.15 4.82
N GLY A 117 -6.91 5.48 4.78
CA GLY A 117 -5.91 6.32 5.43
C GLY A 117 -5.92 6.15 6.95
N ASN A 118 -5.12 5.19 7.46
CA ASN A 118 -5.02 4.84 8.89
C ASN A 118 -3.68 4.16 9.17
N LEU A 119 -3.09 4.37 10.37
CA LEU A 119 -1.84 3.75 10.81
C LEU A 119 -2.04 2.65 11.86
N ILE A 120 -3.26 2.24 12.15
CA ILE A 120 -3.57 1.24 13.19
C ILE A 120 -4.29 0.05 12.56
N CYS A 121 -5.55 0.19 12.19
CA CYS A 121 -6.39 -0.92 11.77
C CYS A 121 -5.87 -1.70 10.56
N PRO A 122 -5.35 -1.10 9.47
CA PRO A 122 -4.88 -1.86 8.31
C PRO A 122 -3.71 -2.80 8.59
N ALA A 123 -2.99 -2.62 9.70
CA ALA A 123 -1.89 -3.51 10.07
C ALA A 123 -2.35 -4.89 10.55
N GLU A 124 -3.58 -4.98 11.07
CA GLU A 124 -4.11 -6.19 11.71
C GLU A 124 -4.82 -7.13 10.73
N PHE A 125 -5.21 -6.63 9.55
CA PHE A 125 -5.98 -7.39 8.57
C PHE A 125 -5.09 -7.85 7.41
N ASP A 126 -5.00 -9.16 7.26
CA ASP A 126 -4.42 -9.79 6.08
C ASP A 126 -5.45 -9.75 4.94
N LEU A 127 -5.06 -9.25 3.77
CA LEU A 127 -5.92 -9.12 2.59
C LEU A 127 -5.62 -10.18 1.52
N GLY A 128 -4.63 -11.04 1.78
CA GLY A 128 -4.07 -11.98 0.80
C GLY A 128 -3.02 -11.33 -0.09
N GLU A 129 -2.47 -10.20 0.32
CA GLU A 129 -1.43 -9.47 -0.40
C GLU A 129 -0.08 -10.21 -0.39
N ASN A 130 0.76 -9.92 -1.39
CA ASN A 130 2.14 -10.41 -1.48
C ASN A 130 3.14 -9.44 -0.85
N VAL A 131 2.81 -8.15 -0.81
CA VAL A 131 3.67 -7.08 -0.30
C VAL A 131 2.85 -6.09 0.49
N ARG A 132 3.31 -5.76 1.69
CA ARG A 132 2.83 -4.66 2.53
C ARG A 132 3.76 -3.46 2.36
N LEU A 133 3.32 -2.47 1.61
CA LEU A 133 4.06 -1.24 1.34
C LEU A 133 3.51 -0.10 2.20
N LEU A 134 4.34 0.45 3.08
CA LEU A 134 3.93 1.55 3.96
C LEU A 134 4.41 2.90 3.41
N ALA A 135 3.47 3.78 3.08
CA ALA A 135 3.77 5.18 2.78
C ALA A 135 3.77 6.01 4.07
N ALA A 136 4.95 6.36 4.56
CA ALA A 136 5.18 7.26 5.67
C ALA A 136 5.59 8.63 5.13
N SER A 137 4.93 9.70 5.58
CA SER A 137 5.19 11.04 5.03
C SER A 137 6.02 11.89 6.01
N VAL A 138 7.04 12.56 5.48
CA VAL A 138 7.95 13.43 6.26
C VAL A 138 7.21 14.42 7.17
N PRO A 139 6.16 15.15 6.73
CA PRO A 139 5.42 16.05 7.61
C PRO A 139 4.69 15.40 8.79
N GLU A 140 4.53 14.08 8.78
CA GLU A 140 3.91 13.38 9.91
C GLU A 140 4.83 13.25 11.12
N GLY A 141 6.15 13.39 10.91
CA GLY A 141 7.17 13.35 11.95
C GLY A 141 7.99 12.06 11.99
N ASP A 142 9.19 12.18 12.51
CA ASP A 142 10.20 11.10 12.57
C ASP A 142 9.99 10.11 13.73
N ASP A 143 9.04 10.40 14.61
CA ASP A 143 8.68 9.56 15.74
C ASP A 143 7.61 8.49 15.46
N LYS A 144 7.11 8.42 14.21
CA LYS A 144 6.05 7.46 13.82
C LYS A 144 6.41 6.00 14.04
N PRO A 145 7.63 5.51 13.78
CA PRO A 145 7.96 4.12 14.07
C PRO A 145 7.85 3.76 15.55
N PHE A 146 8.07 4.71 16.46
CA PHE A 146 7.92 4.49 17.90
C PHE A 146 6.46 4.47 18.36
N LYS A 147 5.58 5.16 17.65
CA LYS A 147 4.16 5.30 18.01
C LYS A 147 3.26 4.25 17.38
N TYR A 148 3.57 3.82 16.16
CA TYR A 148 2.75 2.91 15.36
C TYR A 148 3.47 1.59 15.08
N VAL A 149 3.94 0.96 16.15
CA VAL A 149 4.77 -0.24 16.14
C VAL A 149 4.23 -1.35 15.22
N PRO A 150 2.94 -1.76 15.28
CA PRO A 150 2.43 -2.83 14.40
C PRO A 150 2.59 -2.48 12.92
N MET A 151 2.22 -1.25 12.51
CA MET A 151 2.28 -0.81 11.12
C MET A 151 3.70 -0.92 10.54
N PHE A 152 4.71 -0.47 11.28
CA PHE A 152 6.11 -0.52 10.84
C PHE A 152 6.75 -1.91 10.98
N SER A 153 6.25 -2.75 11.89
CA SER A 153 6.75 -4.13 12.07
C SER A 153 6.29 -5.06 10.95
N TYR A 154 5.08 -4.87 10.44
CA TYR A 154 4.49 -5.72 9.41
C TYR A 154 4.76 -5.25 7.98
N ALA A 155 5.34 -4.05 7.80
CA ALA A 155 5.68 -3.55 6.48
C ALA A 155 6.86 -4.32 5.87
N ASP A 156 6.70 -4.81 4.63
CA ASP A 156 7.79 -5.41 3.84
C ASP A 156 8.74 -4.36 3.27
N ALA A 157 8.23 -3.14 3.04
CA ALA A 157 9.01 -1.98 2.64
C ALA A 157 8.33 -0.69 3.10
N VAL A 158 9.14 0.34 3.36
CA VAL A 158 8.67 1.67 3.75
C VAL A 158 9.05 2.67 2.68
N VAL A 159 8.09 3.47 2.21
CA VAL A 159 8.33 4.62 1.33
C VAL A 159 8.19 5.89 2.17
N LEU A 160 9.29 6.57 2.41
CA LEU A 160 9.29 7.89 3.02
C LEU A 160 8.96 8.91 1.95
N THR A 161 7.74 9.43 1.96
CA THR A 161 7.25 10.39 0.95
C THR A 161 7.49 11.83 1.39
N LYS A 162 7.41 12.76 0.43
CA LYS A 162 7.59 14.21 0.64
C LYS A 162 8.96 14.56 1.22
N CYS A 163 10.01 13.85 0.79
CA CYS A 163 11.38 14.05 1.27
C CYS A 163 11.93 15.44 0.98
N ASP A 164 11.36 16.15 0.03
CA ASP A 164 11.64 17.57 -0.26
C ASP A 164 11.26 18.52 0.87
N LEU A 165 10.50 18.07 1.86
CA LEU A 165 10.09 18.86 3.01
C LEU A 165 10.93 18.62 4.28
N LYS A 166 11.94 17.73 4.24
CA LYS A 166 12.73 17.36 5.42
C LYS A 166 13.30 18.56 6.18
N GLU A 167 13.95 19.48 5.45
CA GLU A 167 14.53 20.69 6.05
C GLU A 167 13.43 21.63 6.61
N ALA A 168 12.34 21.80 5.85
CA ALA A 168 11.28 22.73 6.21
C ALA A 168 10.55 22.34 7.51
N VAL A 169 10.47 21.05 7.81
CA VAL A 169 9.78 20.53 9.02
C VAL A 169 10.75 20.04 10.10
N GLY A 170 12.07 20.13 9.86
CA GLY A 170 13.08 19.68 10.82
C GLY A 170 13.07 18.17 11.06
N PHE A 171 12.82 17.36 10.01
CA PHE A 171 12.72 15.90 10.10
C PHE A 171 14.07 15.25 10.40
N ASP A 172 14.17 14.51 11.50
CA ASP A 172 15.36 13.73 11.86
C ASP A 172 15.31 12.33 11.24
N SER A 173 15.98 12.18 10.07
CA SER A 173 16.08 10.89 9.40
C SER A 173 16.78 9.81 10.24
N ALA A 174 17.72 10.18 11.11
CA ALA A 174 18.42 9.22 11.97
C ALA A 174 17.49 8.70 13.07
N ASN A 175 16.66 9.57 13.66
CA ASN A 175 15.65 9.18 14.64
C ASN A 175 14.60 8.24 14.02
N PHE A 176 14.09 8.58 12.83
CA PHE A 176 13.14 7.73 12.10
C PHE A 176 13.72 6.33 11.83
N LEU A 177 14.94 6.28 11.27
CA LEU A 177 15.61 5.00 10.97
C LEU A 177 15.92 4.20 12.23
N LYS A 178 16.31 4.84 13.32
CA LYS A 178 16.52 4.19 14.62
C LYS A 178 15.24 3.50 15.10
N GLY A 179 14.11 4.21 15.05
CA GLY A 179 12.82 3.62 15.43
C GLY A 179 12.44 2.42 14.56
N LEU A 180 12.56 2.58 13.23
CA LEU A 180 12.25 1.51 12.29
C LEU A 180 13.16 0.28 12.48
N ARG A 181 14.48 0.48 12.61
CA ARG A 181 15.45 -0.62 12.77
C ARG A 181 15.32 -1.38 14.10
N ALA A 182 14.70 -0.80 15.10
CA ALA A 182 14.29 -1.51 16.30
C ALA A 182 13.13 -2.50 16.08
N LEU A 183 12.37 -2.35 14.98
CA LEU A 183 11.18 -3.12 14.66
C LEU A 183 11.37 -4.06 13.47
N SER A 184 12.04 -3.58 12.42
CA SER A 184 12.11 -4.26 11.12
C SER A 184 13.39 -3.93 10.35
N GLN A 185 13.81 -4.88 9.49
CA GLN A 185 14.86 -4.66 8.50
C GLN A 185 14.32 -4.29 7.11
N ALA A 186 13.04 -3.93 7.02
CA ALA A 186 12.39 -3.52 5.78
C ALA A 186 13.19 -2.42 5.07
N PRO A 187 13.39 -2.49 3.74
CA PRO A 187 14.04 -1.43 2.99
C PRO A 187 13.25 -0.12 3.12
N VAL A 188 13.98 0.99 3.12
CA VAL A 188 13.39 2.34 3.11
C VAL A 188 13.74 3.01 1.80
N PHE A 189 12.72 3.44 1.09
CA PHE A 189 12.85 4.22 -0.13
C PHE A 189 12.43 5.66 0.14
N GLU A 190 13.21 6.62 -0.31
CA GLU A 190 12.89 8.04 -0.18
C GLU A 190 12.29 8.56 -1.48
N ALA A 191 11.12 9.18 -1.40
CA ALA A 191 10.42 9.69 -2.56
C ALA A 191 10.01 11.17 -2.41
N SER A 192 10.17 11.91 -3.50
CA SER A 192 9.65 13.27 -3.65
C SER A 192 8.71 13.30 -4.84
N LEU A 193 7.42 13.49 -4.55
CA LEU A 193 6.34 13.43 -5.54
C LEU A 193 5.70 14.81 -5.75
N LYS A 194 6.53 15.84 -5.82
CA LYS A 194 6.08 17.23 -5.94
C LYS A 194 5.38 17.47 -7.27
N ARG A 195 4.19 18.04 -7.21
CA ARG A 195 3.39 18.34 -8.41
C ARG A 195 4.16 19.27 -9.36
N GLY A 196 4.22 18.89 -10.65
CA GLY A 196 4.91 19.66 -11.68
C GLY A 196 6.42 19.48 -11.74
N GLN A 197 6.97 18.53 -10.98
CA GLN A 197 8.37 18.11 -11.05
C GLN A 197 8.47 16.62 -11.37
N GLU A 198 9.61 16.18 -11.91
CA GLU A 198 9.88 14.75 -12.07
C GLU A 198 9.93 14.07 -10.70
N PRO A 199 9.26 12.92 -10.54
CA PRO A 199 9.27 12.17 -9.28
C PRO A 199 10.68 11.68 -8.93
N GLY A 200 11.19 12.04 -7.77
CA GLY A 200 12.45 11.51 -7.24
C GLY A 200 12.24 10.22 -6.46
N GLY A 201 13.15 9.25 -6.60
CA GLY A 201 13.20 8.02 -5.81
C GLY A 201 12.15 6.95 -6.15
N VAL A 202 11.33 7.16 -7.18
CA VAL A 202 10.24 6.22 -7.54
C VAL A 202 10.77 5.00 -8.28
N LYS A 203 11.87 5.16 -9.01
CA LYS A 203 12.47 4.06 -9.79
C LYS A 203 12.89 2.89 -8.91
N GLU A 204 13.54 3.16 -7.79
CA GLU A 204 14.00 2.14 -6.86
C GLU A 204 12.82 1.34 -6.27
N ILE A 205 11.70 2.01 -6.02
CA ILE A 205 10.48 1.36 -5.54
C ILE A 205 9.87 0.49 -6.66
N ALA A 206 9.85 1.01 -7.89
CA ALA A 206 9.35 0.28 -9.05
C ALA A 206 10.22 -0.97 -9.33
N ASP A 207 11.55 -0.84 -9.21
CA ASP A 207 12.48 -1.96 -9.39
C ASP A 207 12.28 -3.03 -8.30
N TYR A 208 12.07 -2.64 -7.04
CA TYR A 208 11.71 -3.56 -5.95
C TYR A 208 10.41 -4.32 -6.26
N LEU A 209 9.36 -3.62 -6.67
CA LEU A 209 8.08 -4.26 -7.01
C LEU A 209 8.19 -5.15 -8.26
N ARG A 210 8.98 -4.74 -9.25
CA ARG A 210 9.26 -5.55 -10.45
C ARG A 210 9.98 -6.85 -10.10
N GLU A 211 10.95 -6.81 -9.20
CA GLU A 211 11.65 -8.01 -8.71
C GLU A 211 10.67 -8.96 -8.02
N LYS A 212 9.81 -8.45 -7.13
CA LYS A 212 8.75 -9.25 -6.48
C LYS A 212 7.81 -9.87 -7.50
N TYR A 213 7.35 -9.10 -8.50
CA TYR A 213 6.48 -9.58 -9.57
C TYR A 213 7.14 -10.69 -10.39
N LEU A 214 8.38 -10.51 -10.81
CA LEU A 214 9.13 -11.51 -11.59
C LEU A 214 9.48 -12.76 -10.77
N SER A 215 9.40 -12.71 -9.47
CA SER A 215 9.61 -13.86 -8.58
C SER A 215 8.34 -14.72 -8.37
N LEU A 216 7.16 -14.21 -8.78
CA LEU A 216 5.93 -14.98 -8.76
C LEU A 216 6.07 -16.22 -9.69
N GLY A 217 5.72 -17.39 -9.17
CA GLY A 217 5.76 -18.63 -9.97
C GLY A 217 7.14 -19.30 -10.07
N LYS A 218 8.18 -18.79 -9.41
CA LYS A 218 9.51 -19.42 -9.32
C LYS A 218 9.66 -20.38 -8.10
N LYS A 219 8.54 -20.79 -7.50
CA LYS A 219 8.52 -21.75 -6.39
C LYS A 219 8.15 -23.14 -6.86
#